data_bbabd344c663f9a26b971c8bc6a6225c
#
_entry.id   bbabd344c663f9a26b971c8bc6a6225c
#
_cell.length_a   1.000
_cell.length_b   1.000
_cell.length_c   1.000
_cell.angle_alpha   90.00
_cell.angle_beta   90.00
_cell.angle_gamma   90.00
#
_symmetry.space_group_name_H-M   'P 1'
#
loop_
_entity.id
_entity.type
_entity.pdbx_description
1 polymer ?
#
loop_
_entity_poly.entity_id
_entity_poly.type
_entity_poly.pdbx_seq_one_letter_code
_entity_poly.pdbx_strand_id
1 'polypeptide(L)'
;MFANHGLWTETTHPKSGELALLTYNVSKGVELSNPMDPGSEPTGNTVYVLDEIYESEAGVANHWKLSSEGWADFGAVLAWAGGAQVTTQDRGRVVTSLV
;
A
#
# COMPACT_ATOMS: atom_id res chain seq x y z
N MET A 1 2.58 12.53 2.99
CA MET A 1 2.96 11.18 3.48
C MET A 1 2.97 10.16 2.35
N PHE A 2 1.85 9.89 1.71
CA PHE A 2 1.83 8.86 0.64
C PHE A 2 2.55 9.27 -0.63
N ALA A 3 2.50 10.54 -1.04
CA ALA A 3 3.29 11.01 -2.18
C ALA A 3 4.79 10.88 -1.92
N ASN A 4 5.23 11.19 -0.69
CA ASN A 4 6.60 11.02 -0.27
C ASN A 4 7.01 9.54 -0.24
N HIS A 5 6.12 8.65 0.20
CA HIS A 5 6.36 7.21 0.16
C HIS A 5 6.62 6.74 -1.28
N GLY A 6 5.83 7.22 -2.25
CA GLY A 6 6.03 6.88 -3.66
C GLY A 6 7.38 7.32 -4.20
N LEU A 7 7.77 8.57 -3.91
CA LEU A 7 9.07 9.10 -4.34
C LEU A 7 10.23 8.32 -3.71
N TRP A 8 10.14 8.04 -2.42
CA TRP A 8 11.15 7.26 -1.72
C TRP A 8 11.24 5.83 -2.27
N THR A 9 10.10 5.20 -2.52
CA THR A 9 10.03 3.84 -3.08
C THR A 9 10.69 3.79 -4.46
N GLU A 10 10.40 4.77 -5.32
CA GLU A 10 10.99 4.85 -6.65
C GLU A 10 12.52 4.87 -6.62
N THR A 11 13.10 5.56 -5.64
CA THR A 11 14.55 5.73 -5.55
C THR A 11 15.27 4.61 -4.80
N THR A 12 14.57 3.84 -3.97
CA THR A 12 15.20 2.86 -3.07
C THR A 12 14.94 1.40 -3.44
N HIS A 13 13.84 1.12 -4.15
CA HIS A 13 13.46 -0.27 -4.44
C HIS A 13 14.02 -0.72 -5.79
N PRO A 14 14.54 -1.96 -5.87
CA PRO A 14 14.98 -2.53 -7.14
C PRO A 14 13.82 -2.63 -8.13
N LYS A 15 14.14 -2.47 -9.43
CA LYS A 15 13.18 -2.58 -10.53
C LYS A 15 13.40 -3.80 -11.39
N SER A 16 14.40 -4.60 -11.05
CA SER A 16 14.71 -5.88 -11.68
C SER A 16 15.30 -6.84 -10.67
N GLY A 17 15.27 -8.12 -10.99
CA GLY A 17 15.79 -9.18 -10.13
C GLY A 17 14.78 -9.66 -9.09
N GLU A 18 15.24 -10.46 -8.15
CA GLU A 18 14.40 -11.16 -7.17
C GLU A 18 13.64 -10.21 -6.23
N LEU A 19 14.24 -9.05 -5.92
CA LEU A 19 13.64 -8.07 -5.01
C LEU A 19 12.81 -7.00 -5.74
N ALA A 20 12.57 -7.16 -7.04
CA ALA A 20 11.96 -6.13 -7.86
C ALA A 20 10.55 -5.77 -7.42
N LEU A 21 10.29 -4.48 -7.38
CA LEU A 21 8.94 -3.91 -7.30
C LEU A 21 8.40 -3.80 -8.73
N LEU A 22 7.31 -4.50 -9.02
CA LEU A 22 6.71 -4.56 -10.36
C LEU A 22 5.61 -3.54 -10.55
N THR A 23 4.79 -3.33 -9.51
CA THR A 23 3.66 -2.41 -9.55
C THR A 23 3.53 -1.71 -8.20
N TYR A 24 3.25 -0.41 -8.27
CA TYR A 24 3.00 0.42 -7.09
C TYR A 24 1.90 1.42 -7.41
N ASN A 25 0.82 1.37 -6.63
CA ASN A 25 -0.27 2.34 -6.75
C ASN A 25 -0.76 2.73 -5.36
N VAL A 26 -1.04 4.01 -5.20
CA VAL A 26 -1.79 4.52 -4.05
C VAL A 26 -3.01 5.23 -4.60
N SER A 27 -4.17 4.80 -4.16
CA SER A 27 -5.43 5.43 -4.53
C SER A 27 -6.17 5.95 -3.30
N LYS A 28 -7.07 6.88 -3.53
CA LYS A 28 -7.84 7.55 -2.49
C LYS A 28 -9.29 7.67 -2.94
N GLY A 29 -10.21 7.39 -2.05
CA GLY A 29 -11.63 7.50 -2.34
C GLY A 29 -12.47 7.62 -1.09
N VAL A 30 -13.79 7.62 -1.25
CA VAL A 30 -14.73 7.68 -0.14
C VAL A 30 -15.07 6.27 0.36
N GLU A 31 -15.36 6.18 1.65
CA GLU A 31 -15.97 4.98 2.22
C GLU A 31 -17.49 5.08 2.08
N LEU A 32 -18.12 4.05 1.55
CA LEU A 32 -19.58 3.97 1.45
C LEU A 32 -20.16 3.37 2.74
N SER A 33 -21.33 3.89 3.15
CA SER A 33 -22.07 3.37 4.31
C SER A 33 -22.51 1.92 4.11
N ASN A 34 -22.80 1.53 2.87
CA ASN A 34 -23.04 0.14 2.48
C ASN A 34 -22.06 -0.22 1.36
N PRO A 35 -21.04 -1.06 1.64
CA PRO A 35 -20.02 -1.41 0.65
C PRO A 35 -20.58 -2.10 -0.60
N MET A 36 -21.74 -2.72 -0.50
CA MET A 36 -22.37 -3.46 -1.61
C MET A 36 -23.35 -2.61 -2.40
N ASP A 37 -23.56 -1.35 -2.01
CA ASP A 37 -24.45 -0.43 -2.70
C ASP A 37 -23.68 0.82 -3.13
N PRO A 38 -23.32 0.95 -4.42
CA PRO A 38 -22.55 2.11 -4.90
C PRO A 38 -23.35 3.42 -4.82
N GLY A 39 -24.67 3.35 -4.65
CA GLY A 39 -25.53 4.52 -4.44
C GLY A 39 -25.71 4.93 -2.98
N SER A 40 -25.12 4.19 -2.03
CA SER A 40 -25.24 4.51 -0.61
C SER A 40 -24.45 5.78 -0.25
N GLU A 41 -24.84 6.42 0.86
CA GLU A 41 -24.21 7.65 1.30
C GLU A 41 -22.76 7.41 1.78
N PRO A 42 -21.82 8.33 1.49
CA PRO A 42 -20.49 8.29 2.08
C PRO A 42 -20.55 8.46 3.60
N THR A 43 -19.63 7.78 4.31
CA THR A 43 -19.54 7.88 5.78
C THR A 43 -18.86 9.16 6.26
N GLY A 44 -18.15 9.87 5.37
CA GLY A 44 -17.27 10.98 5.73
C GLY A 44 -15.81 10.54 5.90
N ASN A 45 -15.54 9.25 5.93
CA ASN A 45 -14.18 8.73 5.97
C ASN A 45 -13.53 8.69 4.60
N THR A 46 -12.22 8.87 4.56
CA THR A 46 -11.41 8.70 3.36
C THR A 46 -10.70 7.35 3.41
N VAL A 47 -10.74 6.62 2.31
CA VAL A 47 -10.05 5.34 2.16
C VAL A 47 -8.81 5.54 1.29
N TYR A 48 -7.67 5.04 1.75
CA TYR A 48 -6.45 4.93 0.96
C TYR A 48 -6.15 3.46 0.70
N VAL A 49 -5.77 3.14 -0.53
CA VAL A 49 -5.34 1.80 -0.90
C VAL A 49 -3.91 1.87 -1.42
N LEU A 50 -3.01 1.16 -0.75
CA LEU A 50 -1.65 0.90 -1.25
C LEU A 50 -1.65 -0.49 -1.88
N ASP A 51 -1.38 -0.54 -3.18
CA ASP A 51 -1.31 -1.80 -3.91
C ASP A 51 0.08 -1.93 -4.51
N GLU A 52 0.84 -2.90 -4.03
CA GLU A 52 2.21 -3.14 -4.43
C GLU A 52 2.38 -4.59 -4.83
N ILE A 53 3.02 -4.82 -5.98
CA ILE A 53 3.31 -6.17 -6.48
C ILE A 53 4.81 -6.31 -6.62
N TYR A 54 5.34 -7.38 -6.06
CA TYR A 54 6.77 -7.71 -6.07
C TYR A 54 7.01 -9.01 -6.83
N GLU A 55 8.22 -9.17 -7.36
CA GLU A 55 8.63 -10.38 -8.05
C GLU A 55 8.56 -11.61 -7.16
N SER A 56 8.87 -11.45 -5.86
CA SER A 56 8.91 -12.55 -4.89
C SER A 56 8.61 -12.08 -3.48
N GLU A 57 8.40 -13.03 -2.57
CA GLU A 57 8.25 -12.75 -1.14
C GLU A 57 9.47 -12.04 -0.55
N ALA A 58 10.66 -12.31 -1.07
CA ALA A 58 11.87 -11.63 -0.64
C ALA A 58 11.81 -10.12 -0.93
N GLY A 59 11.18 -9.73 -2.04
CA GLY A 59 10.94 -8.32 -2.37
C GLY A 59 10.03 -7.63 -1.35
N VAL A 60 8.98 -8.31 -0.92
CA VAL A 60 8.08 -7.80 0.13
C VAL A 60 8.83 -7.61 1.45
N ALA A 61 9.59 -8.60 1.86
CA ALA A 61 10.40 -8.52 3.08
C ALA A 61 11.41 -7.38 3.01
N ASN A 62 12.05 -7.20 1.86
CA ASN A 62 12.99 -6.09 1.62
C ASN A 62 12.29 -4.74 1.75
N HIS A 63 11.08 -4.60 1.22
CA HIS A 63 10.29 -3.37 1.36
C HIS A 63 10.09 -2.99 2.83
N TRP A 64 9.64 -3.92 3.65
CA TRP A 64 9.44 -3.67 5.08
C TRP A 64 10.74 -3.30 5.79
N LYS A 65 11.83 -3.98 5.45
CA LYS A 65 13.14 -3.69 6.00
C LYS A 65 13.59 -2.27 5.65
N LEU A 66 13.54 -1.91 4.37
CA LEU A 66 13.93 -0.57 3.92
C LEU A 66 13.06 0.51 4.57
N SER A 67 11.75 0.26 4.68
CA SER A 67 10.81 1.21 5.28
C SER A 67 11.12 1.48 6.74
N SER A 68 11.28 0.43 7.53
CA SER A 68 11.53 0.56 8.97
C SER A 68 12.91 1.13 9.29
N GLU A 69 13.90 0.88 8.45
CA GLU A 69 15.28 1.29 8.69
C GLU A 69 15.61 2.66 8.07
N GLY A 70 14.96 3.07 6.99
CA GLY A 70 15.43 4.21 6.23
C GLY A 70 14.38 5.20 5.72
N TRP A 71 13.10 4.89 5.79
CA TRP A 71 12.09 5.84 5.36
C TRP A 71 11.79 6.85 6.48
N ALA A 72 12.04 8.14 6.19
CA ALA A 72 11.94 9.20 7.19
C ALA A 72 10.55 9.31 7.82
N ASP A 73 9.48 9.02 7.06
CA ASP A 73 8.11 9.15 7.51
C ASP A 73 7.52 7.85 8.09
N PHE A 74 8.35 6.82 8.30
CA PHE A 74 7.86 5.54 8.84
C PHE A 74 7.16 5.73 10.19
N GLY A 75 7.75 6.50 11.09
CA GLY A 75 7.12 6.82 12.38
C GLY A 75 5.82 7.60 12.23
N ALA A 76 5.75 8.51 11.27
CA ALA A 76 4.53 9.29 11.00
C ALA A 76 3.39 8.41 10.49
N VAL A 77 3.68 7.44 9.62
CA VAL A 77 2.65 6.52 9.12
C VAL A 77 2.15 5.59 10.21
N LEU A 78 3.02 5.13 11.09
CA LEU A 78 2.60 4.33 12.25
C LEU A 78 1.68 5.11 13.18
N ALA A 79 2.02 6.37 13.46
CA ALA A 79 1.18 7.24 14.30
C ALA A 79 -0.18 7.50 13.65
N TRP A 80 -0.20 7.77 12.35
CA TRP A 80 -1.45 7.95 11.60
C TRP A 80 -2.29 6.68 11.63
N ALA A 81 -1.70 5.52 11.39
CA ALA A 81 -2.37 4.22 11.39
C ALA A 81 -3.01 3.89 12.74
N GLY A 82 -2.44 4.37 13.84
CA GLY A 82 -3.00 4.20 15.17
C GLY A 82 -4.38 4.85 15.37
N GLY A 83 -4.69 5.89 14.57
CA GLY A 83 -6.00 6.55 14.56
C GLY A 83 -6.90 6.12 13.42
N ALA A 84 -6.52 5.15 12.62
CA ALA A 84 -7.22 4.67 11.45
C ALA A 84 -7.60 3.20 11.59
N GLN A 85 -8.56 2.75 10.77
CA GLN A 85 -8.80 1.33 10.60
C GLN A 85 -7.89 0.84 9.48
N VAL A 86 -7.03 -0.15 9.76
CA VAL A 86 -6.05 -0.66 8.81
C VAL A 86 -6.26 -2.15 8.59
N THR A 87 -6.20 -2.56 7.33
CA THR A 87 -6.16 -3.96 6.92
C THR A 87 -4.96 -4.14 6.01
N THR A 88 -4.18 -5.19 6.24
CA THR A 88 -3.03 -5.51 5.41
C THR A 88 -3.18 -6.93 4.88
N GLN A 89 -3.10 -7.06 3.55
CA GLN A 89 -2.88 -8.36 2.91
C GLN A 89 -1.39 -8.47 2.59
N ASP A 90 -0.70 -9.32 3.32
CA ASP A 90 0.73 -9.58 3.10
C ASP A 90 0.90 -10.86 2.29
N ARG A 91 1.69 -10.78 1.21
CA ARG A 91 2.01 -11.93 0.35
C ARG A 91 0.79 -12.62 -0.22
N GLY A 92 -0.20 -11.82 -0.64
CA GLY A 92 -1.40 -12.32 -1.26
C GLY A 92 -1.12 -12.99 -2.61
N ARG A 93 -2.04 -13.86 -3.02
CA ARG A 93 -1.98 -14.52 -4.32
C ARG A 93 -3.15 -14.11 -5.19
N VAL A 94 -2.88 -13.97 -6.49
CA VAL A 94 -3.93 -13.74 -7.47
C VAL A 94 -4.82 -14.97 -7.54
N VAL A 95 -6.11 -14.78 -7.30
CA VAL A 95 -7.12 -15.85 -7.40
C VAL A 95 -7.61 -15.98 -8.84
N THR A 96 -7.82 -14.84 -9.50
CA THR A 96 -8.24 -14.81 -10.90
C THR A 96 -7.77 -13.50 -11.53
N SER A 97 -7.48 -13.54 -12.83
CA SER A 97 -7.06 -12.37 -13.59
C SER A 97 -7.69 -12.40 -14.96
N LEU A 98 -8.17 -11.22 -15.42
CA LEU A 98 -8.78 -11.08 -16.74
C LEU A 98 -7.82 -10.49 -17.78
N VAL A 99 -6.68 -10.00 -17.34
CA VAL A 99 -5.66 -9.38 -18.20
C VAL A 99 -4.28 -9.86 -17.83
#